data_2d0e42a3cf34121f3701435730baf923
#
_entry.id   2d0e42a3cf34121f3701435730baf923
#
_cell.length_a   1.000
_cell.length_b   1.000
_cell.length_c   1.000
_cell.angle_alpha   90.00
_cell.angle_beta   90.00
_cell.angle_gamma   90.00
#
_symmetry.space_group_name_H-M   'P 1'
#
loop_
_entity.id
_entity.type
_entity.pdbx_description
1 polymer ?
#
loop_
_entity_poly.entity_id
_entity_poly.type
_entity_poly.pdbx_seq_one_letter_code
_entity_poly.pdbx_strand_id
1 'polypeptide(L)'
;MSKTWKALYFDGRTPTHRNVDVQTDRQGVRIEFEAGTTRIWRNEDFSVQQDRSQGPLRLEYGEFPPEILEIADPKFGEVLGKRLPKKSLFLSVGFAMLAVLLVPAIIYWGIPLASGWFAHFIPVSIEKQVGQYVIDEVFPSRIVCKTDAGKQALEKLVSRLVPPDSAYVFQVEVVDSGLVNAIAFPGGNILIFRGLLEKSPSADAVAGVLAHEMQHVFQRHGTENLLNQVALSGLFKLLTVEANAIAETLFAGVRTLSLLKYTRELETEADALALQLLYQAGVDPVEMLAMFQVLKNHSSSLPESISTHPDMSSRMEKLEIIIDQKPDFVSKPVLSKQSWESLQNICKN
;
A
#
# COMPACT_ATOMS: atom_id res chain seq x y z
N MET A 1 56.54 -29.79 -12.14
CA MET A 1 56.69 -28.81 -13.26
C MET A 1 55.31 -28.16 -13.43
N SER A 2 55.24 -26.82 -13.35
CA SER A 2 54.01 -26.09 -13.65
C SER A 2 53.70 -26.20 -15.14
N LYS A 3 52.51 -26.63 -15.53
CA LYS A 3 52.08 -26.70 -16.92
C LYS A 3 51.94 -25.28 -17.45
N THR A 4 52.47 -25.02 -18.65
CA THR A 4 52.35 -23.74 -19.36
C THR A 4 51.28 -23.85 -20.44
N TRP A 5 50.45 -22.82 -20.58
CA TRP A 5 49.39 -22.70 -21.60
C TRP A 5 49.66 -21.48 -22.47
N LYS A 6 49.32 -21.57 -23.74
CA LYS A 6 49.32 -20.42 -24.67
C LYS A 6 48.02 -19.65 -24.51
N ALA A 7 48.11 -18.32 -24.51
CA ALA A 7 46.96 -17.42 -24.40
C ALA A 7 47.14 -16.16 -25.25
N LEU A 8 46.02 -15.49 -25.53
CA LEU A 8 45.96 -14.18 -26.13
C LEU A 8 45.73 -13.14 -25.04
N TYR A 9 46.62 -12.16 -24.93
CA TYR A 9 46.52 -11.06 -24.00
C TYR A 9 46.09 -9.78 -24.73
N PHE A 10 45.08 -9.10 -24.22
CA PHE A 10 44.57 -7.80 -24.64
C PHE A 10 44.76 -6.80 -23.50
N ASP A 11 45.35 -5.63 -23.82
CA ASP A 11 45.63 -4.59 -22.81
C ASP A 11 44.44 -3.66 -22.50
N GLY A 12 43.28 -3.90 -23.10
CA GLY A 12 42.07 -3.06 -22.96
C GLY A 12 42.17 -1.69 -23.64
N ARG A 13 43.34 -1.29 -24.14
CA ARG A 13 43.59 0.04 -24.71
C ARG A 13 43.77 0.03 -26.22
N THR A 14 44.32 -1.05 -26.74
CA THR A 14 44.55 -1.22 -28.18
C THR A 14 43.78 -2.43 -28.72
N PRO A 15 43.31 -2.40 -29.98
CA PRO A 15 42.57 -3.53 -30.55
C PRO A 15 43.47 -4.74 -30.93
N THR A 16 44.75 -4.71 -30.54
CA THR A 16 45.74 -5.75 -30.86
C THR A 16 45.91 -6.71 -29.68
N HIS A 17 46.17 -7.97 -29.98
CA HIS A 17 46.50 -8.97 -28.97
C HIS A 17 48.00 -9.31 -29.03
N ARG A 18 48.50 -9.86 -27.92
CA ARG A 18 49.85 -10.40 -27.78
C ARG A 18 49.77 -11.86 -27.40
N ASN A 19 50.62 -12.70 -28.03
CA ASN A 19 50.77 -14.07 -27.56
C ASN A 19 51.55 -14.08 -26.25
N VAL A 20 51.07 -14.83 -25.28
CA VAL A 20 51.71 -14.94 -23.97
C VAL A 20 51.69 -16.38 -23.47
N ASP A 21 52.67 -16.70 -22.64
CA ASP A 21 52.69 -17.95 -21.90
C ASP A 21 52.06 -17.75 -20.49
N VAL A 22 51.20 -18.67 -20.12
CA VAL A 22 50.45 -18.57 -18.89
C VAL A 22 50.69 -19.78 -18.00
N GLN A 23 50.99 -19.52 -16.75
CA GLN A 23 51.10 -20.54 -15.70
C GLN A 23 50.17 -20.18 -14.55
N THR A 24 49.67 -21.17 -13.82
CA THR A 24 48.85 -20.95 -12.65
C THR A 24 49.50 -21.57 -11.43
N ASP A 25 49.50 -20.83 -10.32
CA ASP A 25 49.98 -21.28 -9.02
C ASP A 25 48.95 -21.04 -7.91
N ARG A 26 49.33 -21.15 -6.64
CA ARG A 26 48.41 -20.93 -5.50
C ARG A 26 47.97 -19.47 -5.33
N GLN A 27 48.74 -18.52 -5.88
CA GLN A 27 48.51 -17.09 -5.70
C GLN A 27 47.68 -16.49 -6.82
N GLY A 28 47.73 -17.11 -8.04
CA GLY A 28 46.99 -16.58 -9.19
C GLY A 28 47.50 -17.12 -10.54
N VAL A 29 47.39 -16.26 -11.53
CA VAL A 29 47.79 -16.51 -12.94
C VAL A 29 49.01 -15.68 -13.22
N ARG A 30 50.11 -16.34 -13.60
CA ARG A 30 51.36 -15.72 -14.06
C ARG A 30 51.35 -15.67 -15.58
N ILE A 31 51.58 -14.49 -16.12
CA ILE A 31 51.59 -14.20 -17.56
C ILE A 31 53.02 -13.82 -17.95
N GLU A 32 53.59 -14.54 -18.87
CA GLU A 32 54.96 -14.30 -19.39
C GLU A 32 54.86 -13.79 -20.82
N PHE A 33 55.40 -12.60 -21.07
CA PHE A 33 55.45 -11.97 -22.39
C PHE A 33 56.74 -12.32 -23.11
N GLU A 34 56.69 -12.32 -24.46
CA GLU A 34 57.87 -12.63 -25.33
C GLU A 34 59.09 -11.75 -25.01
N ALA A 35 58.89 -10.53 -24.50
CA ALA A 35 59.96 -9.62 -24.07
C ALA A 35 60.61 -9.98 -22.72
N GLY A 36 60.25 -11.11 -22.11
CA GLY A 36 60.78 -11.55 -20.82
C GLY A 36 60.14 -10.85 -19.60
N THR A 37 59.13 -10.01 -19.80
CA THR A 37 58.40 -9.40 -18.70
C THR A 37 57.35 -10.37 -18.16
N THR A 38 57.15 -10.37 -16.84
CA THR A 38 56.18 -11.23 -16.17
C THR A 38 55.16 -10.39 -15.43
N ARG A 39 53.87 -10.76 -15.53
CA ARG A 39 52.76 -10.17 -14.75
C ARG A 39 52.05 -11.24 -13.95
N ILE A 40 51.57 -10.89 -12.76
CA ILE A 40 50.82 -11.82 -11.89
C ILE A 40 49.47 -11.20 -11.61
N TRP A 41 48.39 -11.91 -11.97
CA TRP A 41 47.04 -11.60 -11.60
C TRP A 41 46.65 -12.47 -10.40
N ARG A 42 46.32 -11.86 -9.28
CA ARG A 42 45.89 -12.61 -8.08
C ARG A 42 44.49 -13.19 -8.30
N ASN A 43 44.17 -14.31 -7.64
CA ASN A 43 42.88 -14.97 -7.79
C ASN A 43 41.66 -14.09 -7.36
N GLU A 44 41.88 -13.05 -6.59
CA GLU A 44 40.86 -12.09 -6.12
C GLU A 44 40.64 -10.92 -7.08
N ASP A 45 41.59 -10.64 -7.99
CA ASP A 45 41.63 -9.41 -8.79
C ASP A 45 41.06 -9.59 -10.20
N PHE A 46 40.71 -10.81 -10.61
CA PHE A 46 40.16 -11.06 -11.92
C PHE A 46 38.84 -11.84 -11.90
N SER A 47 38.01 -11.61 -12.89
CA SER A 47 36.79 -12.37 -13.14
C SER A 47 36.98 -13.39 -14.25
N VAL A 48 36.21 -14.48 -14.20
CA VAL A 48 36.27 -15.56 -15.19
C VAL A 48 34.95 -15.58 -15.95
N GLN A 49 35.04 -15.50 -17.25
CA GLN A 49 33.89 -15.63 -18.16
C GLN A 49 34.13 -16.78 -19.14
N GLN A 50 33.08 -17.53 -19.42
CA GLN A 50 33.12 -18.59 -20.42
C GLN A 50 31.78 -18.67 -21.13
N ASP A 51 31.74 -18.31 -22.41
CA ASP A 51 30.50 -18.23 -23.17
C ASP A 51 29.86 -19.61 -23.47
N ARG A 52 30.68 -20.65 -23.47
CA ARG A 52 30.23 -22.05 -23.69
C ARG A 52 31.09 -22.99 -22.85
N SER A 53 30.52 -24.11 -22.43
CA SER A 53 31.19 -25.12 -21.59
C SER A 53 32.49 -25.70 -22.19
N GLN A 54 32.72 -25.56 -23.49
CA GLN A 54 33.92 -25.98 -24.21
C GLN A 54 34.56 -24.82 -25.01
N GLY A 55 34.11 -23.57 -24.79
CA GLY A 55 34.71 -22.39 -25.41
C GLY A 55 36.00 -21.94 -24.72
N PRO A 56 36.72 -20.96 -25.32
CA PRO A 56 37.87 -20.37 -24.69
C PRO A 56 37.51 -19.74 -23.34
N LEU A 57 38.40 -19.87 -22.36
CA LEU A 57 38.25 -19.23 -21.06
C LEU A 57 38.77 -17.79 -21.15
N ARG A 58 37.95 -16.84 -20.73
CA ARG A 58 38.28 -15.43 -20.72
C ARG A 58 38.42 -14.97 -19.26
N LEU A 59 39.58 -14.43 -18.92
CA LEU A 59 39.87 -13.79 -17.64
C LEU A 59 39.90 -12.29 -17.85
N GLU A 60 39.21 -11.53 -17.04
CA GLU A 60 39.15 -10.06 -17.05
C GLU A 60 39.75 -9.49 -15.78
N TYR A 61 40.70 -8.56 -15.89
CA TYR A 61 41.44 -7.95 -14.80
C TYR A 61 41.32 -6.42 -14.84
N GLY A 62 41.07 -5.82 -13.69
CA GLY A 62 41.00 -4.36 -13.53
C GLY A 62 39.65 -3.75 -13.86
N GLU A 63 39.59 -2.40 -13.77
CA GLU A 63 38.41 -1.60 -14.12
C GLU A 63 38.33 -1.31 -15.60
N PHE A 64 37.23 -0.77 -16.08
CA PHE A 64 36.98 -0.51 -17.50
C PHE A 64 37.95 0.54 -18.10
N PRO A 65 38.58 0.28 -19.24
CA PRO A 65 38.55 -0.97 -20.02
C PRO A 65 39.46 -2.06 -19.42
N PRO A 66 38.95 -3.29 -19.14
CA PRO A 66 39.71 -4.35 -18.48
C PRO A 66 40.79 -4.93 -19.36
N GLU A 67 41.87 -5.41 -18.76
CA GLU A 67 42.82 -6.29 -19.45
C GLU A 67 42.19 -7.68 -19.57
N ILE A 68 42.39 -8.34 -20.72
CA ILE A 68 41.73 -9.61 -21.01
C ILE A 68 42.78 -10.66 -21.37
N LEU A 69 42.60 -11.86 -20.83
CA LEU A 69 43.38 -13.03 -21.15
C LEU A 69 42.48 -14.14 -21.70
N GLU A 70 42.63 -14.53 -22.93
CA GLU A 70 41.83 -15.58 -23.56
C GLU A 70 42.69 -16.85 -23.77
N ILE A 71 42.20 -17.97 -23.14
CA ILE A 71 42.91 -19.24 -23.13
C ILE A 71 42.01 -20.28 -23.81
N ALA A 72 42.50 -20.84 -24.92
CA ALA A 72 41.73 -21.79 -25.75
C ALA A 72 41.68 -23.22 -25.15
N ASP A 73 42.68 -23.62 -24.33
CA ASP A 73 42.72 -24.98 -23.77
C ASP A 73 41.70 -25.15 -22.64
N PRO A 74 40.66 -25.96 -22.80
CA PRO A 74 39.62 -26.16 -21.78
C PRO A 74 40.18 -26.79 -20.48
N LYS A 75 41.31 -27.48 -20.53
CA LYS A 75 41.98 -28.05 -19.36
C LYS A 75 42.50 -26.99 -18.39
N PHE A 76 42.75 -25.76 -18.87
CA PHE A 76 43.12 -24.64 -18.00
C PHE A 76 41.99 -24.27 -17.05
N GLY A 77 40.74 -24.24 -17.54
CA GLY A 77 39.55 -23.98 -16.75
C GLY A 77 39.35 -24.99 -15.62
N GLU A 78 39.63 -26.28 -15.89
CA GLU A 78 39.55 -27.32 -14.84
C GLU A 78 40.58 -27.10 -13.71
N VAL A 79 41.79 -26.68 -14.08
CA VAL A 79 42.86 -26.40 -13.11
C VAL A 79 42.56 -25.10 -12.34
N LEU A 80 42.11 -24.07 -13.02
CA LEU A 80 41.72 -22.79 -12.42
C LEU A 80 40.50 -22.94 -11.53
N GLY A 81 39.48 -23.67 -11.98
CA GLY A 81 38.22 -23.90 -11.25
C GLY A 81 38.41 -24.60 -9.89
N LYS A 82 39.49 -25.38 -9.73
CA LYS A 82 39.87 -25.98 -8.44
C LYS A 82 40.49 -24.99 -7.45
N ARG A 83 40.95 -23.84 -7.93
CA ARG A 83 41.68 -22.82 -7.15
C ARG A 83 40.85 -21.58 -6.87
N LEU A 84 39.82 -21.33 -7.67
CA LEU A 84 38.90 -20.22 -7.42
C LEU A 84 37.94 -20.56 -6.26
N PRO A 85 37.68 -19.62 -5.37
CA PRO A 85 36.68 -19.83 -4.32
C PRO A 85 35.31 -20.08 -5.00
N LYS A 86 34.76 -21.29 -4.86
CA LYS A 86 33.39 -21.56 -5.30
C LYS A 86 32.48 -20.61 -4.53
N LYS A 87 31.86 -19.66 -5.21
CA LYS A 87 30.74 -18.92 -4.63
C LYS A 87 29.77 -19.96 -4.11
N SER A 88 29.53 -19.98 -2.79
CA SER A 88 28.72 -21.01 -2.14
C SER A 88 27.29 -20.92 -2.70
N LEU A 89 26.94 -21.84 -3.57
CA LEU A 89 25.57 -21.98 -4.11
C LEU A 89 24.57 -22.12 -2.95
N PHE A 90 24.98 -22.75 -1.85
CA PHE A 90 24.17 -22.88 -0.64
C PHE A 90 23.80 -21.54 -0.01
N LEU A 91 24.73 -20.57 0.03
CA LEU A 91 24.41 -19.22 0.52
C LEU A 91 23.42 -18.52 -0.38
N SER A 92 23.61 -18.57 -1.70
CA SER A 92 22.69 -17.92 -2.68
C SER A 92 21.30 -18.55 -2.63
N VAL A 93 21.18 -19.88 -2.54
CA VAL A 93 19.91 -20.60 -2.38
C VAL A 93 19.27 -20.28 -1.03
N GLY A 94 20.06 -20.22 0.05
CA GLY A 94 19.59 -19.85 1.38
C GLY A 94 18.98 -18.43 1.41
N PHE A 95 19.64 -17.44 0.81
CA PHE A 95 19.11 -16.09 0.68
C PHE A 95 17.85 -16.02 -0.17
N ALA A 96 17.79 -16.77 -1.29
CA ALA A 96 16.60 -16.84 -2.14
C ALA A 96 15.41 -17.45 -1.39
N MET A 97 15.61 -18.54 -0.66
CA MET A 97 14.55 -19.14 0.16
C MET A 97 14.09 -18.22 1.29
N LEU A 98 15.03 -17.53 1.96
CA LEU A 98 14.70 -16.55 2.97
C LEU A 98 13.88 -15.39 2.40
N ALA A 99 14.22 -14.88 1.23
CA ALA A 99 13.48 -13.82 0.55
C ALA A 99 12.06 -14.26 0.17
N VAL A 100 11.89 -15.50 -0.31
CA VAL A 100 10.57 -16.07 -0.63
C VAL A 100 9.65 -16.14 0.59
N LEU A 101 10.18 -16.28 1.79
CA LEU A 101 9.40 -16.30 3.03
C LEU A 101 9.22 -14.88 3.63
N LEU A 102 10.28 -14.08 3.63
CA LEU A 102 10.26 -12.74 4.24
C LEU A 102 9.42 -11.73 3.49
N VAL A 103 9.48 -11.72 2.15
CA VAL A 103 8.74 -10.72 1.36
C VAL A 103 7.23 -10.84 1.57
N PRO A 104 6.59 -12.04 1.46
CA PRO A 104 5.18 -12.19 1.80
C PRO A 104 4.87 -11.84 3.26
N ALA A 105 5.73 -12.18 4.22
CA ALA A 105 5.54 -11.84 5.62
C ALA A 105 5.56 -10.32 5.86
N ILE A 106 6.48 -9.60 5.21
CA ILE A 106 6.53 -8.14 5.26
C ILE A 106 5.27 -7.52 4.64
N ILE A 107 4.82 -8.04 3.48
CA ILE A 107 3.62 -7.54 2.81
C ILE A 107 2.37 -7.77 3.66
N TYR A 108 2.22 -8.96 4.23
CA TYR A 108 0.99 -9.36 4.90
C TYR A 108 0.87 -8.86 6.34
N TRP A 109 1.98 -8.79 7.08
CA TRP A 109 1.98 -8.37 8.48
C TRP A 109 2.79 -7.09 8.73
N GLY A 110 3.97 -6.99 8.12
CA GLY A 110 4.90 -5.89 8.41
C GLY A 110 4.39 -4.54 7.96
N ILE A 111 3.90 -4.44 6.72
CA ILE A 111 3.38 -3.17 6.18
C ILE A 111 2.11 -2.72 6.91
N PRO A 112 1.06 -3.55 7.09
CA PRO A 112 -0.13 -3.13 7.82
C PRO A 112 0.17 -2.68 9.27
N LEU A 113 0.96 -3.46 10.00
CA LEU A 113 1.36 -3.12 11.37
C LEU A 113 2.11 -1.78 11.43
N ALA A 114 3.06 -1.57 10.52
CA ALA A 114 3.81 -0.33 10.45
C ALA A 114 2.92 0.86 10.07
N SER A 115 2.02 0.69 9.10
CA SER A 115 1.12 1.74 8.64
C SER A 115 0.14 2.18 9.73
N GLY A 116 -0.45 1.25 10.47
CA GLY A 116 -1.30 1.56 11.62
C GLY A 116 -0.54 2.35 12.68
N TRP A 117 0.68 1.94 13.02
CA TRP A 117 1.52 2.68 13.96
C TRP A 117 1.90 4.07 13.44
N PHE A 118 2.36 4.20 12.19
CA PHE A 118 2.76 5.48 11.59
C PHE A 118 1.58 6.43 11.40
N ALA A 119 0.38 5.94 11.13
CA ALA A 119 -0.81 6.77 10.97
C ALA A 119 -1.03 7.71 12.17
N HIS A 120 -0.72 7.27 13.39
CA HIS A 120 -0.91 8.07 14.61
C HIS A 120 0.05 9.26 14.73
N PHE A 121 1.16 9.27 14.00
CA PHE A 121 2.11 10.39 13.99
C PHE A 121 1.78 11.47 12.94
N ILE A 122 0.84 11.20 12.03
CA ILE A 122 0.46 12.17 11.01
C ILE A 122 -0.41 13.25 11.66
N PRO A 123 -0.03 14.54 11.55
CA PRO A 123 -0.86 15.63 12.04
C PRO A 123 -2.23 15.67 11.34
N VAL A 124 -3.30 15.96 12.09
CA VAL A 124 -4.67 16.07 11.55
C VAL A 124 -4.76 17.08 10.39
N SER A 125 -3.96 18.14 10.43
CA SER A 125 -3.89 19.13 9.35
C SER A 125 -3.38 18.55 8.03
N ILE A 126 -2.46 17.60 8.07
CA ILE A 126 -1.97 16.89 6.88
C ILE A 126 -3.03 15.91 6.39
N GLU A 127 -3.65 15.13 7.30
CA GLU A 127 -4.75 14.23 6.95
C GLU A 127 -5.88 15.00 6.23
N LYS A 128 -6.25 16.19 6.74
CA LYS A 128 -7.29 17.02 6.14
C LYS A 128 -6.95 17.45 4.71
N GLN A 129 -5.71 17.88 4.46
CA GLN A 129 -5.25 18.25 3.11
C GLN A 129 -5.26 17.06 2.17
N VAL A 130 -4.78 15.91 2.64
CA VAL A 130 -4.77 14.66 1.86
C VAL A 130 -6.21 14.20 1.56
N GLY A 131 -7.10 14.22 2.56
CA GLY A 131 -8.50 13.85 2.39
C GLY A 131 -9.21 14.73 1.37
N GLN A 132 -9.00 16.06 1.45
CA GLN A 132 -9.56 17.00 0.48
C GLN A 132 -9.02 16.74 -0.94
N TYR A 133 -7.72 16.50 -1.07
CA TYR A 133 -7.10 16.18 -2.35
C TYR A 133 -7.71 14.89 -2.96
N VAL A 134 -7.90 13.84 -2.13
CA VAL A 134 -8.52 12.59 -2.59
C VAL A 134 -9.96 12.83 -3.07
N ILE A 135 -10.74 13.62 -2.34
CA ILE A 135 -12.11 13.98 -2.73
C ILE A 135 -12.13 14.68 -4.07
N ASP A 136 -11.26 15.66 -4.27
CA ASP A 136 -11.22 16.45 -5.52
C ASP A 136 -10.74 15.63 -6.72
N GLU A 137 -9.87 14.64 -6.50
CA GLU A 137 -9.41 13.72 -7.56
C GLU A 137 -10.46 12.66 -7.89
N VAL A 138 -11.16 12.10 -6.88
CA VAL A 138 -12.13 11.00 -7.07
C VAL A 138 -13.50 11.53 -7.52
N PHE A 139 -13.90 12.69 -7.02
CA PHE A 139 -15.19 13.31 -7.29
C PHE A 139 -15.04 14.75 -7.83
N PRO A 140 -14.32 14.96 -8.94
CA PRO A 140 -13.98 16.31 -9.44
C PRO A 140 -15.19 17.13 -9.87
N SER A 141 -16.27 16.48 -10.27
CA SER A 141 -17.49 17.12 -10.74
C SER A 141 -18.67 16.98 -9.78
N ARG A 142 -18.41 16.75 -8.48
CA ARG A 142 -19.47 16.60 -7.49
C ARG A 142 -20.27 17.88 -7.33
N ILE A 143 -21.58 17.74 -7.32
CA ILE A 143 -22.52 18.84 -7.01
C ILE A 143 -22.88 18.72 -5.54
N VAL A 144 -22.50 19.73 -4.75
CA VAL A 144 -22.80 19.79 -3.32
C VAL A 144 -24.14 20.47 -3.10
N CYS A 145 -25.03 19.79 -2.40
CA CYS A 145 -26.35 20.30 -2.02
C CYS A 145 -26.24 21.34 -0.89
N LYS A 146 -26.95 22.47 -1.01
CA LYS A 146 -26.68 23.64 -0.16
C LYS A 146 -27.93 24.40 0.33
N THR A 147 -29.11 23.76 0.41
CA THR A 147 -30.27 24.49 0.98
C THR A 147 -29.96 24.85 2.46
N ASP A 148 -30.26 26.09 2.87
CA ASP A 148 -29.92 26.59 4.21
C ASP A 148 -30.53 25.74 5.34
N ALA A 149 -31.81 25.37 5.20
CA ALA A 149 -32.49 24.54 6.20
C ALA A 149 -31.90 23.11 6.26
N GLY A 150 -31.55 22.53 5.11
CA GLY A 150 -30.88 21.21 5.03
C GLY A 150 -29.49 21.24 5.65
N LYS A 151 -28.71 22.29 5.37
CA LYS A 151 -27.38 22.48 5.95
C LYS A 151 -27.43 22.63 7.46
N GLN A 152 -28.34 23.45 8.00
CA GLN A 152 -28.53 23.60 9.45
C GLN A 152 -28.93 22.28 10.11
N ALA A 153 -29.79 21.47 9.47
CA ALA A 153 -30.18 20.17 9.95
C ALA A 153 -28.99 19.20 9.98
N LEU A 154 -28.16 19.20 8.93
CA LEU A 154 -26.92 18.39 8.86
C LEU A 154 -25.93 18.80 9.94
N GLU A 155 -25.67 20.09 10.12
CA GLU A 155 -24.78 20.61 11.16
C GLU A 155 -25.25 20.21 12.57
N LYS A 156 -26.58 20.25 12.81
CA LYS A 156 -27.16 19.81 14.05
C LYS A 156 -27.00 18.30 14.31
N LEU A 157 -27.16 17.49 13.28
CA LEU A 157 -26.93 16.05 13.34
C LEU A 157 -25.45 15.74 13.64
N VAL A 158 -24.52 16.37 12.90
CA VAL A 158 -23.07 16.22 13.10
C VAL A 158 -22.68 16.64 14.53
N SER A 159 -23.10 17.82 14.98
CA SER A 159 -22.76 18.33 16.32
C SER A 159 -23.26 17.45 17.46
N ARG A 160 -24.33 16.67 17.24
CA ARG A 160 -24.86 15.72 18.23
C ARG A 160 -23.95 14.52 18.42
N LEU A 161 -23.23 14.11 17.36
CA LEU A 161 -22.35 12.94 17.36
C LEU A 161 -20.91 13.27 17.76
N VAL A 162 -20.44 14.48 17.48
CA VAL A 162 -19.03 14.84 17.74
C VAL A 162 -18.80 15.03 19.24
N PRO A 163 -17.86 14.28 19.86
CA PRO A 163 -17.49 14.49 21.27
C PRO A 163 -16.91 15.89 21.48
N PRO A 164 -17.14 16.52 22.65
CA PRO A 164 -16.68 17.88 22.94
C PRO A 164 -15.15 18.08 22.90
N ASP A 165 -14.41 17.01 23.15
CA ASP A 165 -12.94 16.97 23.16
C ASP A 165 -12.33 16.44 21.86
N SER A 166 -13.12 16.35 20.80
CA SER A 166 -12.68 15.84 19.52
C SER A 166 -11.53 16.67 18.93
N ALA A 167 -10.42 16.02 18.55
CA ALA A 167 -9.35 16.64 17.80
C ALA A 167 -9.71 16.93 16.33
N TYR A 168 -10.80 16.31 15.83
CA TYR A 168 -11.25 16.46 14.46
C TYR A 168 -12.40 17.45 14.36
N VAL A 169 -12.31 18.33 13.35
CA VAL A 169 -13.41 19.16 12.89
C VAL A 169 -13.99 18.51 11.64
N PHE A 170 -15.14 17.91 11.76
CA PHE A 170 -15.79 17.21 10.66
C PHE A 170 -16.37 18.17 9.63
N GLN A 171 -16.05 17.91 8.36
CA GLN A 171 -16.65 18.58 7.20
C GLN A 171 -17.50 17.55 6.45
N VAL A 172 -18.82 17.66 6.66
CA VAL A 172 -19.79 16.73 6.05
C VAL A 172 -20.51 17.44 4.92
N GLU A 173 -20.39 16.89 3.72
CA GLU A 173 -21.06 17.41 2.52
C GLU A 173 -22.10 16.40 2.01
N VAL A 174 -23.24 16.91 1.53
CA VAL A 174 -24.20 16.07 0.79
C VAL A 174 -23.99 16.28 -0.69
N VAL A 175 -23.73 15.20 -1.42
CA VAL A 175 -23.50 15.20 -2.86
C VAL A 175 -24.77 14.79 -3.58
N ASP A 176 -25.15 15.54 -4.61
CA ASP A 176 -26.31 15.23 -5.48
C ASP A 176 -26.02 14.02 -6.38
N SER A 177 -26.20 12.86 -5.80
CA SER A 177 -26.05 11.56 -6.47
C SER A 177 -27.05 10.57 -5.91
N GLY A 178 -27.61 9.72 -6.76
CA GLY A 178 -28.52 8.65 -6.37
C GLY A 178 -27.85 7.45 -5.68
N LEU A 179 -26.55 7.48 -5.44
CA LEU A 179 -25.84 6.44 -4.69
C LEU A 179 -26.38 6.35 -3.26
N VAL A 180 -26.61 5.13 -2.79
CA VAL A 180 -27.01 4.87 -1.41
C VAL A 180 -25.74 4.52 -0.62
N ASN A 181 -24.99 5.57 -0.21
CA ASN A 181 -23.71 5.40 0.48
C ASN A 181 -23.30 6.67 1.23
N ALA A 182 -22.35 6.54 2.17
CA ALA A 182 -21.52 7.61 2.72
C ALA A 182 -20.07 7.16 2.69
N ILE A 183 -19.13 8.10 2.69
CA ILE A 183 -17.70 7.79 2.62
C ILE A 183 -16.92 8.78 3.47
N ALA A 184 -16.13 8.27 4.41
CA ALA A 184 -15.17 9.05 5.18
C ALA A 184 -13.80 9.09 4.49
N PHE A 185 -13.15 10.25 4.56
CA PHE A 185 -11.80 10.50 4.09
C PHE A 185 -10.92 10.96 5.27
N PRO A 186 -9.60 10.84 5.17
CA PRO A 186 -8.69 11.33 6.20
C PRO A 186 -8.98 12.77 6.63
N GLY A 187 -8.77 13.07 7.91
CA GLY A 187 -8.84 14.43 8.45
C GLY A 187 -10.24 14.97 8.71
N GLY A 188 -11.27 14.12 8.70
CA GLY A 188 -12.64 14.49 9.09
C GLY A 188 -13.55 14.93 7.94
N ASN A 189 -13.16 14.69 6.69
CA ASN A 189 -14.01 14.95 5.54
C ASN A 189 -14.94 13.74 5.32
N ILE A 190 -16.26 13.96 5.19
CA ILE A 190 -17.27 12.92 4.94
C ILE A 190 -18.19 13.37 3.82
N LEU A 191 -18.40 12.50 2.83
CA LEU A 191 -19.41 12.69 1.80
C LEU A 191 -20.60 11.78 2.08
N ILE A 192 -21.81 12.37 2.10
CA ILE A 192 -23.09 11.67 2.12
C ILE A 192 -23.69 11.82 0.73
N PHE A 193 -24.08 10.74 0.10
CA PHE A 193 -24.80 10.83 -1.17
C PHE A 193 -26.31 11.00 -0.93
N ARG A 194 -26.96 11.81 -1.76
CA ARG A 194 -28.41 12.10 -1.66
C ARG A 194 -29.25 10.82 -1.54
N GLY A 195 -28.89 9.77 -2.32
CA GLY A 195 -29.61 8.50 -2.28
C GLY A 195 -29.64 7.86 -0.90
N LEU A 196 -28.61 8.06 -0.03
CA LEU A 196 -28.64 7.60 1.35
C LEU A 196 -29.75 8.28 2.15
N LEU A 197 -29.88 9.61 2.04
CA LEU A 197 -30.90 10.38 2.75
C LEU A 197 -32.30 10.02 2.29
N GLU A 198 -32.48 9.81 0.98
CA GLU A 198 -33.78 9.43 0.40
C GLU A 198 -34.24 8.03 0.80
N LYS A 199 -33.31 7.09 1.02
CA LYS A 199 -33.60 5.70 1.38
C LYS A 199 -33.58 5.46 2.88
N SER A 200 -33.06 6.39 3.65
CA SER A 200 -32.98 6.27 5.10
C SER A 200 -34.37 6.34 5.75
N PRO A 201 -34.71 5.42 6.67
CA PRO A 201 -36.00 5.43 7.36
C PRO A 201 -36.13 6.60 8.35
N SER A 202 -35.01 7.09 8.91
CA SER A 202 -35.03 8.13 9.94
C SER A 202 -33.73 8.93 9.97
N ALA A 203 -33.73 10.07 10.67
CA ALA A 203 -32.51 10.82 10.95
C ALA A 203 -31.53 10.02 11.84
N ASP A 204 -32.05 9.21 12.75
CA ASP A 204 -31.25 8.38 13.65
C ASP A 204 -30.56 7.25 12.89
N ALA A 205 -31.16 6.74 11.81
CA ALA A 205 -30.54 5.79 10.91
C ALA A 205 -29.36 6.40 10.13
N VAL A 206 -29.49 7.67 9.67
CA VAL A 206 -28.38 8.42 9.09
C VAL A 206 -27.29 8.70 10.13
N ALA A 207 -27.68 9.00 11.38
CA ALA A 207 -26.72 9.18 12.48
C ALA A 207 -25.91 7.90 12.73
N GLY A 208 -26.52 6.73 12.60
CA GLY A 208 -25.83 5.44 12.72
C GLY A 208 -24.72 5.28 11.68
N VAL A 209 -25.01 5.54 10.40
CA VAL A 209 -23.99 5.50 9.34
C VAL A 209 -22.93 6.57 9.58
N LEU A 210 -23.34 7.79 9.91
CA LEU A 210 -22.39 8.88 10.15
C LEU A 210 -21.48 8.60 11.35
N ALA A 211 -22.00 7.98 12.42
CA ALA A 211 -21.21 7.53 13.56
C ALA A 211 -20.15 6.50 13.13
N HIS A 212 -20.53 5.55 12.26
CA HIS A 212 -19.61 4.57 11.68
C HIS A 212 -18.50 5.25 10.84
N GLU A 213 -18.86 6.17 9.94
CA GLU A 213 -17.90 6.94 9.16
C GLU A 213 -16.96 7.78 10.04
N MET A 214 -17.49 8.38 11.10
CA MET A 214 -16.67 9.12 12.07
C MET A 214 -15.65 8.21 12.77
N GLN A 215 -15.99 6.94 13.04
CA GLN A 215 -15.01 6.01 13.63
C GLN A 215 -13.87 5.70 12.69
N HIS A 216 -14.10 5.58 11.39
CA HIS A 216 -13.00 5.44 10.43
C HIS A 216 -12.04 6.65 10.46
N VAL A 217 -12.54 7.85 10.76
CA VAL A 217 -11.69 9.04 10.95
C VAL A 217 -10.98 9.00 12.30
N PHE A 218 -11.70 8.73 13.40
CA PHE A 218 -11.10 8.70 14.74
C PHE A 218 -10.02 7.64 14.88
N GLN A 219 -10.23 6.46 14.31
CA GLN A 219 -9.25 5.37 14.29
C GLN A 219 -8.23 5.49 13.16
N ARG A 220 -8.32 6.53 12.30
CA ARG A 220 -7.40 6.80 11.19
C ARG A 220 -7.32 5.71 10.14
N HIS A 221 -8.37 4.89 9.99
CA HIS A 221 -8.40 3.77 9.04
C HIS A 221 -8.11 4.21 7.60
N GLY A 222 -8.63 5.38 7.16
CA GLY A 222 -8.35 5.94 5.84
C GLY A 222 -6.87 6.30 5.67
N THR A 223 -6.23 6.86 6.70
CA THR A 223 -4.81 7.20 6.71
C THR A 223 -3.94 5.96 6.69
N GLU A 224 -4.29 4.94 7.47
CA GLU A 224 -3.62 3.64 7.47
C GLU A 224 -3.66 2.99 6.09
N ASN A 225 -4.83 2.95 5.45
CA ASN A 225 -4.99 2.40 4.10
C ASN A 225 -4.14 3.13 3.06
N LEU A 226 -4.07 4.45 3.13
CA LEU A 226 -3.19 5.24 2.25
C LEU A 226 -1.73 4.87 2.45
N LEU A 227 -1.26 4.81 3.70
CA LEU A 227 0.11 4.41 4.02
C LEU A 227 0.42 3.00 3.55
N ASN A 228 -0.49 2.05 3.74
CA ASN A 228 -0.36 0.68 3.24
C ASN A 228 -0.13 0.65 1.73
N GLN A 229 -0.91 1.41 0.97
CA GLN A 229 -0.78 1.44 -0.49
C GLN A 229 0.49 2.12 -0.96
N VAL A 230 0.90 3.21 -0.29
CA VAL A 230 2.18 3.88 -0.56
C VAL A 230 3.34 2.92 -0.31
N ALA A 231 3.34 2.22 0.82
CA ALA A 231 4.39 1.27 1.17
C ALA A 231 4.45 0.07 0.20
N LEU A 232 3.30 -0.50 -0.16
CA LEU A 232 3.22 -1.58 -1.15
C LEU A 232 3.72 -1.13 -2.53
N SER A 233 3.31 0.06 -2.96
CA SER A 233 3.74 0.64 -4.23
C SER A 233 5.24 0.91 -4.25
N GLY A 234 5.80 1.43 -3.17
CA GLY A 234 7.24 1.64 -3.00
C GLY A 234 8.03 0.33 -3.03
N LEU A 235 7.55 -0.70 -2.32
CA LEU A 235 8.18 -2.01 -2.30
C LEU A 235 8.18 -2.66 -3.70
N PHE A 236 7.06 -2.58 -4.42
CA PHE A 236 6.95 -3.14 -5.77
C PHE A 236 7.94 -2.49 -6.74
N LYS A 237 8.16 -1.18 -6.61
CA LYS A 237 9.12 -0.43 -7.43
C LYS A 237 10.57 -0.72 -7.09
N LEU A 238 10.89 -0.91 -5.82
CA LEU A 238 12.22 -1.37 -5.42
C LEU A 238 12.56 -2.73 -6.03
N LEU A 239 11.56 -3.61 -6.17
CA LEU A 239 11.73 -4.94 -6.77
C LEU A 239 11.83 -4.91 -8.31
N THR A 240 11.24 -3.90 -8.98
CA THR A 240 11.20 -3.81 -10.45
C THR A 240 12.23 -2.86 -11.06
N VAL A 241 13.08 -2.21 -10.22
CA VAL A 241 14.18 -1.31 -10.66
C VAL A 241 13.73 -0.08 -11.47
N GLU A 242 12.44 0.25 -11.52
CA GLU A 242 11.92 1.43 -12.22
C GLU A 242 11.74 2.62 -11.26
N ALA A 243 12.82 3.37 -11.02
CA ALA A 243 12.85 4.48 -10.06
C ALA A 243 11.95 5.69 -10.41
N ASN A 244 11.61 5.89 -11.69
CA ASN A 244 10.86 7.08 -12.15
C ASN A 244 9.35 7.03 -11.93
N ALA A 245 8.82 5.90 -11.49
CA ALA A 245 7.39 5.67 -11.36
C ALA A 245 6.82 5.88 -9.94
N ILE A 246 7.60 6.33 -8.92
CA ILE A 246 7.09 6.47 -7.53
C ILE A 246 5.99 7.53 -7.43
N ALA A 247 6.16 8.67 -8.07
CA ALA A 247 5.16 9.73 -8.10
C ALA A 247 3.88 9.30 -8.84
N GLU A 248 4.02 8.69 -10.03
CA GLU A 248 2.88 8.23 -10.82
C GLU A 248 2.04 7.15 -10.12
N THR A 249 2.64 6.33 -9.27
CA THR A 249 1.89 5.29 -8.53
C THR A 249 1.22 5.82 -7.27
N LEU A 250 1.79 6.82 -6.62
CA LEU A 250 1.09 7.57 -5.58
C LEU A 250 -0.20 8.19 -6.15
N PHE A 251 -0.10 8.82 -7.31
CA PHE A 251 -1.25 9.40 -8.01
C PHE A 251 -2.20 8.36 -8.61
N ALA A 252 -1.71 7.23 -9.12
CA ALA A 252 -2.57 6.16 -9.62
C ALA A 252 -3.29 5.40 -8.49
N GLY A 253 -2.66 5.25 -7.31
CA GLY A 253 -3.28 4.67 -6.11
C GLY A 253 -4.46 5.52 -5.62
N VAL A 254 -4.33 6.84 -5.64
CA VAL A 254 -5.41 7.78 -5.27
C VAL A 254 -6.60 7.71 -6.24
N ARG A 255 -6.40 7.34 -7.50
CA ARG A 255 -7.48 7.15 -8.49
C ARG A 255 -8.34 5.91 -8.27
N THR A 256 -7.93 4.98 -7.44
CA THR A 256 -8.70 3.75 -7.19
C THR A 256 -9.51 3.90 -5.90
N LEU A 257 -10.84 3.81 -6.01
CA LEU A 257 -11.77 3.72 -4.88
C LEU A 257 -11.47 2.52 -3.94
N SER A 258 -10.57 1.62 -4.36
CA SER A 258 -10.02 0.56 -3.50
C SER A 258 -9.28 1.08 -2.27
N LEU A 259 -8.87 2.37 -2.25
CA LEU A 259 -8.35 3.07 -1.07
C LEU A 259 -9.34 3.11 0.10
N LEU A 260 -10.62 2.98 -0.21
CA LEU A 260 -11.73 3.13 0.75
C LEU A 260 -12.30 1.78 1.20
N LYS A 261 -11.71 0.66 0.76
CA LYS A 261 -12.10 -0.68 1.25
C LYS A 261 -11.34 -0.98 2.54
N TYR A 262 -12.10 -1.23 3.60
CA TYR A 262 -11.56 -1.61 4.88
C TYR A 262 -11.55 -3.13 5.08
N THR A 263 -10.64 -3.62 5.92
CA THR A 263 -10.65 -5.04 6.32
C THR A 263 -11.83 -5.32 7.24
N ARG A 264 -12.20 -6.60 7.42
CA ARG A 264 -13.29 -6.99 8.32
C ARG A 264 -13.02 -6.61 9.77
N GLU A 265 -11.76 -6.59 10.18
CA GLU A 265 -11.32 -6.20 11.52
C GLU A 265 -11.58 -4.71 11.73
N LEU A 266 -11.18 -3.84 10.82
CA LEU A 266 -11.41 -2.39 10.88
C LEU A 266 -12.91 -2.06 10.85
N GLU A 267 -13.70 -2.80 10.06
CA GLU A 267 -15.16 -2.66 10.05
C GLU A 267 -15.79 -3.04 11.39
N THR A 268 -15.34 -4.17 11.99
CA THR A 268 -15.86 -4.62 13.29
C THR A 268 -15.50 -3.63 14.39
N GLU A 269 -14.32 -3.03 14.36
CA GLU A 269 -13.90 -1.99 15.28
C GLU A 269 -14.74 -0.72 15.10
N ALA A 270 -14.89 -0.23 13.86
CA ALA A 270 -15.71 0.95 13.58
C ALA A 270 -17.16 0.76 14.01
N ASP A 271 -17.74 -0.42 13.80
CA ASP A 271 -19.11 -0.75 14.26
C ASP A 271 -19.26 -0.69 15.77
N ALA A 272 -18.36 -1.34 16.51
CA ALA A 272 -18.42 -1.38 17.97
C ALA A 272 -18.27 0.02 18.58
N LEU A 273 -17.35 0.82 18.04
CA LEU A 273 -17.13 2.19 18.50
C LEU A 273 -18.25 3.15 18.06
N ALA A 274 -18.86 2.91 16.88
CA ALA A 274 -20.04 3.66 16.45
C ALA A 274 -21.21 3.45 17.40
N LEU A 275 -21.47 2.22 17.84
CA LEU A 275 -22.49 1.97 18.87
C LEU A 275 -22.20 2.73 20.17
N GLN A 276 -20.95 2.75 20.62
CA GLN A 276 -20.58 3.52 21.83
C GLN A 276 -20.85 5.01 21.61
N LEU A 277 -20.53 5.55 20.44
CA LEU A 277 -20.78 6.95 20.11
C LEU A 277 -22.28 7.27 20.07
N LEU A 278 -23.12 6.39 19.51
CA LEU A 278 -24.57 6.55 19.50
C LEU A 278 -25.14 6.55 20.91
N TYR A 279 -24.70 5.62 21.78
CA TYR A 279 -25.12 5.61 23.20
C TYR A 279 -24.74 6.90 23.92
N GLN A 280 -23.51 7.40 23.73
CA GLN A 280 -23.04 8.66 24.32
C GLN A 280 -23.84 9.86 23.81
N ALA A 281 -24.19 9.87 22.52
CA ALA A 281 -24.99 10.91 21.90
C ALA A 281 -26.49 10.83 22.26
N GLY A 282 -26.93 9.75 22.89
CA GLY A 282 -28.35 9.52 23.20
C GLY A 282 -29.20 9.23 21.97
N VAL A 283 -28.60 8.65 20.91
CA VAL A 283 -29.26 8.27 19.64
C VAL A 283 -29.59 6.79 19.68
N ASP A 284 -30.73 6.39 19.10
CA ASP A 284 -31.14 4.99 19.04
C ASP A 284 -30.21 4.12 18.21
N PRO A 285 -29.48 3.17 18.81
CA PRO A 285 -28.55 2.33 18.06
C PRO A 285 -29.26 1.29 17.16
N VAL A 286 -30.54 0.97 17.42
CA VAL A 286 -31.32 0.04 16.58
C VAL A 286 -31.48 0.58 15.16
N GLU A 287 -31.62 1.89 15.04
CA GLU A 287 -31.74 2.55 13.73
C GLU A 287 -30.51 2.40 12.83
N MET A 288 -29.31 2.16 13.40
CA MET A 288 -28.13 1.80 12.64
C MET A 288 -28.32 0.46 11.90
N LEU A 289 -28.95 -0.54 12.55
CA LEU A 289 -29.26 -1.83 11.90
C LEU A 289 -30.25 -1.65 10.75
N ALA A 290 -31.28 -0.81 10.94
CA ALA A 290 -32.25 -0.49 9.90
C ALA A 290 -31.55 0.10 8.65
N MET A 291 -30.58 1.00 8.85
CA MET A 291 -29.83 1.59 7.75
C MET A 291 -28.87 0.58 7.11
N PHE A 292 -28.23 -0.28 7.87
CA PHE A 292 -27.39 -1.35 7.34
C PHE A 292 -28.19 -2.33 6.44
N GLN A 293 -29.44 -2.61 6.81
CA GLN A 293 -30.34 -3.39 5.95
C GLN A 293 -30.64 -2.65 4.63
N VAL A 294 -30.81 -1.33 4.64
CA VAL A 294 -30.97 -0.51 3.44
C VAL A 294 -29.70 -0.56 2.57
N LEU A 295 -28.55 -0.35 3.17
CA LEU A 295 -27.26 -0.42 2.48
C LEU A 295 -27.03 -1.80 1.84
N LYS A 296 -27.30 -2.88 2.59
CA LYS A 296 -27.20 -4.26 2.08
C LYS A 296 -28.09 -4.50 0.85
N ASN A 297 -29.33 -4.01 0.88
CA ASN A 297 -30.26 -4.20 -0.23
C ASN A 297 -29.85 -3.42 -1.48
N HIS A 298 -29.05 -2.35 -1.36
CA HIS A 298 -28.57 -1.51 -2.46
C HIS A 298 -27.12 -1.80 -2.86
N SER A 299 -26.35 -2.56 -2.07
CA SER A 299 -24.95 -2.87 -2.37
C SER A 299 -24.75 -3.67 -3.65
N SER A 300 -25.70 -4.53 -4.02
CA SER A 300 -25.66 -5.32 -5.26
C SER A 300 -25.77 -4.49 -6.54
N SER A 301 -26.23 -3.25 -6.45
CA SER A 301 -26.34 -2.31 -7.59
C SER A 301 -25.11 -1.41 -7.74
N LEU A 302 -24.19 -1.44 -6.78
CA LEU A 302 -22.95 -0.64 -6.80
C LEU A 302 -21.85 -1.38 -7.55
N PRO A 303 -21.03 -0.70 -8.37
CA PRO A 303 -19.77 -1.27 -8.82
C PRO A 303 -18.95 -1.74 -7.62
N GLU A 304 -18.27 -2.88 -7.74
CA GLU A 304 -17.45 -3.45 -6.66
C GLU A 304 -16.41 -2.46 -6.11
N SER A 305 -15.97 -1.52 -6.94
CA SER A 305 -15.06 -0.44 -6.57
C SER A 305 -15.66 0.60 -5.62
N ILE A 306 -16.99 0.72 -5.54
CA ILE A 306 -17.70 1.71 -4.69
C ILE A 306 -18.28 1.04 -3.42
N SER A 307 -18.30 -0.29 -3.36
CA SER A 307 -18.66 -1.03 -2.15
C SER A 307 -17.51 -0.94 -1.13
N THR A 308 -17.64 0.01 -0.20
CA THR A 308 -16.59 0.33 0.77
C THR A 308 -16.61 -0.61 1.98
N HIS A 309 -17.78 -1.20 2.31
CA HIS A 309 -18.01 -1.94 3.55
C HIS A 309 -18.48 -3.38 3.30
N PRO A 310 -17.58 -4.37 3.34
CA PRO A 310 -17.94 -5.77 3.11
C PRO A 310 -18.72 -6.39 4.29
N ASP A 311 -19.38 -7.53 4.01
CA ASP A 311 -19.95 -8.47 5.00
C ASP A 311 -21.03 -7.90 5.94
N MET A 312 -21.93 -7.07 5.39
CA MET A 312 -23.04 -6.44 6.17
C MET A 312 -23.84 -7.45 7.02
N SER A 313 -24.04 -8.69 6.54
CA SER A 313 -24.87 -9.67 7.25
C SER A 313 -24.29 -10.10 8.58
N SER A 314 -23.01 -10.48 8.58
CA SER A 314 -22.30 -10.91 9.80
C SER A 314 -22.11 -9.73 10.76
N ARG A 315 -21.92 -8.52 10.24
CA ARG A 315 -21.81 -7.29 11.04
C ARG A 315 -23.11 -6.97 11.77
N MET A 316 -24.24 -7.03 11.05
CA MET A 316 -25.58 -6.79 11.67
C MET A 316 -25.86 -7.77 12.79
N GLU A 317 -25.59 -9.07 12.63
CA GLU A 317 -25.78 -10.09 13.65
C GLU A 317 -24.97 -9.77 14.93
N LYS A 318 -23.70 -9.37 14.78
CA LYS A 318 -22.87 -8.98 15.92
C LYS A 318 -23.38 -7.73 16.64
N LEU A 319 -23.83 -6.72 15.87
CA LEU A 319 -24.37 -5.48 16.42
C LEU A 319 -25.67 -5.73 17.19
N GLU A 320 -26.57 -6.56 16.66
CA GLU A 320 -27.82 -6.95 17.29
C GLU A 320 -27.57 -7.57 18.68
N ILE A 321 -26.60 -8.51 18.76
CA ILE A 321 -26.22 -9.11 20.07
C ILE A 321 -25.74 -8.05 21.07
N ILE A 322 -24.98 -7.03 20.63
CA ILE A 322 -24.49 -5.98 21.53
C ILE A 322 -25.63 -5.04 21.98
N ILE A 323 -26.52 -4.70 21.05
CA ILE A 323 -27.67 -3.83 21.32
C ILE A 323 -28.63 -4.49 22.32
N ASP A 324 -28.90 -5.78 22.16
CA ASP A 324 -29.79 -6.56 23.03
C ASP A 324 -29.29 -6.65 24.50
N GLN A 325 -28.00 -6.42 24.74
CA GLN A 325 -27.44 -6.36 26.08
C GLN A 325 -27.79 -5.07 26.85
N LYS A 326 -28.39 -4.05 26.20
CA LYS A 326 -28.79 -2.76 26.80
C LYS A 326 -30.23 -2.39 26.47
N PRO A 327 -31.20 -3.21 26.85
CA PRO A 327 -32.61 -3.01 26.45
C PRO A 327 -33.24 -1.74 27.04
N ASP A 328 -32.72 -1.23 28.15
CA ASP A 328 -33.30 -0.07 28.89
C ASP A 328 -32.72 1.29 28.44
N PHE A 329 -32.02 1.33 27.29
CA PHE A 329 -31.47 2.59 26.80
C PHE A 329 -32.59 3.54 26.32
N VAL A 330 -32.59 4.74 26.86
CA VAL A 330 -33.57 5.79 26.50
C VAL A 330 -32.94 6.73 25.50
N SER A 331 -33.36 6.64 24.25
CA SER A 331 -32.92 7.51 23.14
C SER A 331 -33.75 8.79 23.02
N LYS A 332 -33.20 9.77 22.34
CA LYS A 332 -33.91 10.97 21.87
C LYS A 332 -33.61 11.19 20.40
N PRO A 333 -34.64 11.44 19.57
CA PRO A 333 -34.42 11.69 18.15
C PRO A 333 -33.35 12.75 17.92
N VAL A 334 -32.41 12.48 17.01
CA VAL A 334 -31.30 13.39 16.71
C VAL A 334 -31.77 14.69 16.06
N LEU A 335 -32.83 14.63 15.28
CA LEU A 335 -33.50 15.77 14.64
C LEU A 335 -35.01 15.77 14.94
N SER A 336 -35.62 16.97 14.91
CA SER A 336 -37.08 17.09 14.80
C SER A 336 -37.55 16.62 13.43
N LYS A 337 -38.83 16.26 13.30
CA LYS A 337 -39.41 15.87 12.01
C LYS A 337 -39.20 16.92 10.92
N GLN A 338 -39.39 18.19 11.23
CA GLN A 338 -39.19 19.29 10.30
C GLN A 338 -37.72 19.40 9.86
N SER A 339 -36.76 19.25 10.79
CA SER A 339 -35.32 19.27 10.42
C SER A 339 -34.94 18.06 9.59
N TRP A 340 -35.52 16.88 9.87
CA TRP A 340 -35.30 15.69 9.05
C TRP A 340 -35.82 15.87 7.60
N GLU A 341 -37.05 16.37 7.45
CA GLU A 341 -37.62 16.69 6.14
C GLU A 341 -36.73 17.71 5.38
N SER A 342 -36.19 18.71 6.08
CA SER A 342 -35.27 19.68 5.48
C SER A 342 -33.96 19.02 5.02
N LEU A 343 -33.41 18.09 5.78
CA LEU A 343 -32.20 17.35 5.42
C LEU A 343 -32.44 16.43 4.21
N GLN A 344 -33.57 15.69 4.19
CA GLN A 344 -33.94 14.85 3.05
C GLN A 344 -34.10 15.65 1.76
N ASN A 345 -34.51 16.92 1.86
CA ASN A 345 -34.73 17.81 0.73
C ASN A 345 -33.53 18.76 0.47
N ILE A 346 -32.36 18.52 1.07
CA ILE A 346 -31.21 19.41 0.97
C ILE A 346 -30.73 19.67 -0.48
N CYS A 347 -31.00 18.74 -1.39
CA CYS A 347 -30.68 18.85 -2.82
C CYS A 347 -31.83 19.38 -3.67
N LYS A 348 -33.00 19.69 -3.09
CA LYS A 348 -34.11 20.26 -3.83
C LYS A 348 -34.08 21.78 -3.70
N ASN A 349 -33.92 22.47 -4.82
CA ASN A 349 -33.97 23.93 -4.90
C ASN A 349 -35.38 24.44 -4.58
#